data_69205f43d2fb626e40021b16a0492179
#
_entry.id   69205f43d2fb626e40021b16a0492179
#
_cell.length_a   1.000
_cell.length_b   1.000
_cell.length_c   1.000
_cell.angle_alpha   90.00
_cell.angle_beta   90.00
_cell.angle_gamma   90.00
#
_symmetry.space_group_name_H-M   'P 1'
#
loop_
_entity.id
_entity.type
_entity.pdbx_description
1 polymer ?
#
loop_
_entity_poly.entity_id
_entity_poly.type
_entity_poly.pdbx_seq_one_letter_code
_entity_poly.pdbx_strand_id
1 'polypeptide(L)'
;MDFELYGEDKNALVKFDPRTKFGVFAVSLVVSANSYNVAALVIYSVVLCLMLFLCGKKANAVKAFLMLAFAVFLRFSMEHAGTGAPVIVTIVSCILMIFLFFFPVMLSIMILTQTTRINQFLSAFQAMHLPTAVIIPIAVMFRFIPTVRDEWNGIRKAMAFRGISLEPAAVIRSPLKTIEYILIPLLFSSVSIMEELAAAALARGMDRSGKRSSYEEIKLGAQDYAVMALFIGAAVYFIVVSIITGGTAQ
;
A
#
# COMPACT_ATOMS: atom_id res chain seq x y z
N MET A 1 -9.92 11.97 -12.78
CA MET A 1 -8.90 11.29 -11.97
C MET A 1 -9.00 9.83 -12.37
N ASP A 2 -8.25 9.46 -13.40
CA ASP A 2 -8.23 8.09 -13.89
C ASP A 2 -7.52 7.23 -12.86
N PHE A 3 -8.29 6.40 -12.20
CA PHE A 3 -7.76 5.37 -11.33
C PHE A 3 -7.15 4.32 -12.27
N GLU A 4 -5.88 4.50 -12.62
CA GLU A 4 -5.11 3.46 -13.30
C GLU A 4 -4.97 2.28 -12.35
N LEU A 5 -6.00 1.44 -12.33
CA LEU A 5 -5.96 0.09 -11.73
C LEU A 5 -4.90 -0.81 -12.41
N TYR A 6 -4.24 -0.25 -13.41
CA TYR A 6 -3.27 -0.90 -14.29
C TYR A 6 -1.97 -0.09 -14.34
N GLY A 7 -1.27 -0.02 -13.23
CA GLY A 7 0.11 0.47 -13.25
C GLY A 7 1.01 -0.46 -14.05
N GLU A 8 1.03 -0.32 -15.37
CA GLU A 8 2.04 -0.96 -16.19
C GLU A 8 3.30 -0.12 -16.14
N ASP A 9 4.21 -0.44 -15.24
CA ASP A 9 5.54 0.13 -15.27
C ASP A 9 6.34 -0.52 -16.40
N LYS A 10 6.20 0.04 -17.61
CA LYS A 10 7.06 -0.27 -18.76
C LYS A 10 8.54 0.00 -18.49
N ASN A 11 8.85 0.72 -17.41
CA ASN A 11 10.19 1.18 -17.03
C ASN A 11 10.80 0.45 -15.84
N ALA A 12 10.17 -0.62 -15.33
CA ALA A 12 10.75 -1.39 -14.24
C ALA A 12 12.00 -2.15 -14.74
N LEU A 13 13.15 -1.89 -14.12
CA LEU A 13 14.40 -2.59 -14.41
C LEU A 13 14.34 -4.04 -13.89
N VAL A 14 13.64 -4.25 -12.79
CA VAL A 14 13.46 -5.56 -12.14
C VAL A 14 12.00 -5.70 -11.71
N LYS A 15 11.38 -6.81 -12.10
CA LYS A 15 10.02 -7.17 -11.67
C LYS A 15 10.13 -8.08 -10.45
N PHE A 16 9.83 -7.55 -9.28
CA PHE A 16 9.78 -8.32 -8.04
C PHE A 16 8.41 -8.94 -7.82
N ASP A 17 8.40 -10.15 -7.28
CA ASP A 17 7.16 -10.84 -6.89
C ASP A 17 6.42 -10.05 -5.80
N PRO A 18 5.09 -9.91 -5.85
CA PRO A 18 4.30 -9.26 -4.80
C PRO A 18 4.51 -9.85 -3.40
N ARG A 19 4.78 -11.14 -3.28
CA ARG A 19 5.08 -11.82 -2.01
C ARG A 19 6.33 -11.26 -1.35
N THR A 20 7.38 -11.04 -2.15
CA THR A 20 8.64 -10.42 -1.70
C THR A 20 8.38 -9.01 -1.15
N LYS A 21 7.56 -8.23 -1.83
CA LYS A 21 7.19 -6.87 -1.39
C LYS A 21 6.40 -6.88 -0.08
N PHE A 22 5.51 -7.87 0.10
CA PHE A 22 4.81 -8.09 1.39
C PHE A 22 5.79 -8.47 2.49
N GLY A 23 6.74 -9.34 2.19
CA GLY A 23 7.81 -9.69 3.12
C GLY A 23 8.63 -8.46 3.53
N VAL A 24 9.02 -7.63 2.57
CA VAL A 24 9.73 -6.36 2.82
C VAL A 24 8.90 -5.42 3.69
N PHE A 25 7.60 -5.32 3.47
CA PHE A 25 6.71 -4.51 4.30
C PHE A 25 6.64 -5.03 5.75
N ALA A 26 6.45 -6.34 5.93
CA ALA A 26 6.43 -6.95 7.26
C ALA A 26 7.76 -6.77 8.01
N VAL A 27 8.88 -6.95 7.30
CA VAL A 27 10.23 -6.69 7.84
C VAL A 27 10.41 -5.22 8.22
N SER A 28 9.92 -4.29 7.40
CA SER A 28 10.01 -2.85 7.70
C SER A 28 9.26 -2.47 8.98
N LEU A 29 8.13 -3.12 9.27
CA LEU A 29 7.43 -2.95 10.54
C LEU A 29 8.28 -3.43 11.72
N VAL A 30 8.88 -4.63 11.60
CA VAL A 30 9.72 -5.20 12.65
C VAL A 30 10.96 -4.34 12.90
N VAL A 31 11.64 -3.92 11.81
CA VAL A 31 12.83 -3.04 11.89
C VAL A 31 12.47 -1.71 12.52
N SER A 32 11.38 -1.07 12.12
CA SER A 32 10.92 0.18 12.71
C SER A 32 10.64 0.02 14.22
N ALA A 33 9.96 -1.06 14.63
CA ALA A 33 9.61 -1.29 16.03
C ALA A 33 10.82 -1.59 16.94
N ASN A 34 11.89 -2.18 16.40
CA ASN A 34 13.05 -2.65 17.18
C ASN A 34 14.32 -1.77 17.01
N SER A 35 14.26 -0.67 16.24
CA SER A 35 15.45 0.14 15.97
C SER A 35 15.60 1.25 16.97
N TYR A 36 16.62 1.20 17.80
CA TYR A 36 17.04 2.29 18.69
C TYR A 36 18.10 3.20 18.04
N ASN A 37 18.75 2.74 16.96
CA ASN A 37 19.83 3.48 16.32
C ASN A 37 19.34 4.16 15.03
N VAL A 38 19.38 5.49 15.02
CA VAL A 38 18.94 6.31 13.88
C VAL A 38 19.80 6.05 12.63
N ALA A 39 21.11 5.85 12.79
CA ALA A 39 21.99 5.58 11.65
C ALA A 39 21.60 4.28 10.92
N ALA A 40 21.23 3.27 11.67
CA ALA A 40 20.77 2.01 11.12
C ALA A 40 19.41 2.14 10.38
N LEU A 41 18.47 2.93 10.92
CA LEU A 41 17.21 3.27 10.23
C LEU A 41 17.44 4.02 8.92
N VAL A 42 18.40 4.94 8.90
CA VAL A 42 18.77 5.70 7.69
C VAL A 42 19.34 4.75 6.64
N ILE A 43 20.28 3.86 7.00
CA ILE A 43 20.85 2.88 6.08
C ILE A 43 19.75 1.98 5.50
N TYR A 44 18.85 1.48 6.34
CA TYR A 44 17.74 0.65 5.91
C TYR A 44 16.80 1.40 4.95
N SER A 45 16.49 2.67 5.24
CA SER A 45 15.68 3.53 4.38
C SER A 45 16.34 3.81 3.03
N VAL A 46 17.67 3.94 2.98
CA VAL A 46 18.43 4.08 1.73
C VAL A 46 18.30 2.80 0.88
N VAL A 47 18.38 1.62 1.49
CA VAL A 47 18.18 0.35 0.79
C VAL A 47 16.77 0.26 0.20
N LEU A 48 15.73 0.69 0.94
CA LEU A 48 14.36 0.77 0.42
C LEU A 48 14.22 1.79 -0.73
N CYS A 49 14.88 2.95 -0.65
CA CYS A 49 14.91 3.91 -1.76
C CYS A 49 15.56 3.33 -3.01
N LEU A 50 16.64 2.56 -2.85
CA LEU A 50 17.29 1.85 -3.95
C LEU A 50 16.35 0.79 -4.56
N MET A 51 15.64 0.04 -3.73
CA MET A 51 14.62 -0.92 -4.19
C MET A 51 13.50 -0.22 -4.98
N LEU A 52 13.00 0.92 -4.50
CA LEU A 52 12.00 1.72 -5.20
C LEU A 52 12.50 2.22 -6.56
N PHE A 53 13.78 2.62 -6.62
CA PHE A 53 14.43 3.04 -7.86
C PHE A 53 14.52 1.88 -8.87
N LEU A 54 14.91 0.68 -8.43
CA LEU A 54 14.97 -0.53 -9.27
C LEU A 54 13.59 -0.96 -9.77
N CYS A 55 12.52 -0.73 -8.98
CA CYS A 55 11.14 -0.97 -9.38
C CYS A 55 10.63 0.00 -10.47
N GLY A 56 11.44 0.96 -10.94
CA GLY A 56 11.11 1.85 -12.06
C GLY A 56 10.47 3.18 -11.67
N LYS A 57 10.13 3.41 -10.41
CA LYS A 57 9.55 4.67 -9.91
C LYS A 57 10.63 5.71 -9.55
N LYS A 58 11.49 6.04 -10.54
CA LYS A 58 12.66 6.92 -10.36
C LYS A 58 12.33 8.26 -9.72
N ALA A 59 11.27 8.93 -10.18
CA ALA A 59 10.86 10.24 -9.66
C ALA A 59 10.49 10.18 -8.19
N ASN A 60 9.76 9.14 -7.77
CA ASN A 60 9.33 8.97 -6.39
C ASN A 60 10.49 8.51 -5.49
N ALA A 61 11.38 7.68 -6.02
CA ALA A 61 12.60 7.27 -5.31
C ALA A 61 13.51 8.48 -5.02
N VAL A 62 13.72 9.36 -6.02
CA VAL A 62 14.52 10.58 -5.85
C VAL A 62 13.87 11.54 -4.85
N LYS A 63 12.56 11.75 -4.93
CA LYS A 63 11.82 12.59 -3.95
C LYS A 63 11.96 12.03 -2.52
N ALA A 64 11.79 10.72 -2.35
CA ALA A 64 11.93 10.06 -1.06
C ALA A 64 13.36 10.17 -0.51
N PHE A 65 14.37 9.98 -1.37
CA PHE A 65 15.76 10.13 -0.99
C PHE A 65 16.10 11.57 -0.58
N LEU A 66 15.63 12.57 -1.33
CA LEU A 66 15.82 13.99 -0.97
C LEU A 66 15.14 14.33 0.36
N MET A 67 13.93 13.80 0.59
CA MET A 67 13.20 14.01 1.84
C MET A 67 13.94 13.37 3.03
N LEU A 68 14.48 12.16 2.86
CA LEU A 68 15.31 11.49 3.85
C LEU A 68 16.59 12.29 4.14
N ALA A 69 17.31 12.69 3.10
CA ALA A 69 18.54 13.46 3.23
C ALA A 69 18.30 14.81 3.95
N PHE A 70 17.20 15.49 3.63
CA PHE A 70 16.81 16.73 4.28
C PHE A 70 16.46 16.51 5.76
N ALA A 71 15.71 15.44 6.09
CA ALA A 71 15.36 15.14 7.48
C ALA A 71 16.61 14.78 8.32
N VAL A 72 17.54 14.02 7.74
CA VAL A 72 18.82 13.67 8.40
C VAL A 72 19.68 14.91 8.59
N PHE A 73 19.76 15.78 7.59
CA PHE A 73 20.51 17.04 7.66
C PHE A 73 19.96 17.96 8.75
N LEU A 74 18.64 18.14 8.81
CA LEU A 74 18.01 18.94 9.85
C LEU A 74 18.28 18.37 11.25
N ARG A 75 18.16 17.05 11.40
CA ARG A 75 18.45 16.40 12.68
C ARG A 75 19.88 16.61 13.12
N PHE A 76 20.85 16.39 12.21
CA PHE A 76 22.27 16.60 12.47
C PHE A 76 22.56 18.05 12.89
N SER A 77 21.97 19.04 12.20
CA SER A 77 22.09 20.45 12.53
C SER A 77 21.55 20.79 13.92
N MET A 78 20.46 20.14 14.34
CA MET A 78 19.86 20.37 15.65
C MET A 78 20.64 19.68 16.79
N GLU A 79 21.24 18.53 16.53
CA GLU A 79 22.07 17.82 17.51
C GLU A 79 23.33 18.62 17.86
N HIS A 80 23.84 19.43 16.91
CA HIS A 80 24.98 20.32 17.11
C HIS A 80 24.62 21.68 17.77
N ALA A 81 23.34 21.97 17.96
CA ALA A 81 22.89 23.21 18.63
C ALA A 81 23.17 23.25 20.15
N GLY A 82 23.67 22.14 20.72
CA GLY A 82 24.16 22.04 22.08
C GLY A 82 23.08 21.93 23.17
N THR A 83 23.52 21.70 24.40
CA THR A 83 22.68 21.48 25.62
C THR A 83 21.89 22.68 26.09
N GLY A 84 22.04 23.86 25.44
CA GLY A 84 21.29 25.09 25.72
C GLY A 84 20.23 25.43 24.70
N ALA A 85 19.86 24.47 23.82
CA ALA A 85 18.90 24.71 22.76
C ALA A 85 17.51 25.09 23.32
N PRO A 86 16.81 26.04 22.68
CA PRO A 86 15.46 26.42 23.08
C PRO A 86 14.50 25.24 22.98
N VAL A 87 13.48 25.23 23.84
CA VAL A 87 12.46 24.15 23.89
C VAL A 87 11.89 23.81 22.50
N ILE A 88 11.78 24.78 21.62
CA ILE A 88 11.32 24.61 20.24
C ILE A 88 12.23 23.63 19.46
N VAL A 89 13.55 23.72 19.60
CA VAL A 89 14.52 22.84 18.94
C VAL A 89 14.34 21.41 19.42
N THR A 90 14.11 21.21 20.71
CA THR A 90 13.84 19.89 21.29
C THR A 90 12.54 19.29 20.73
N ILE A 91 11.47 20.07 20.65
CA ILE A 91 10.19 19.61 20.09
C ILE A 91 10.36 19.21 18.61
N VAL A 92 11.02 20.05 17.81
CA VAL A 92 11.26 19.73 16.39
C VAL A 92 12.14 18.50 16.23
N SER A 93 13.16 18.32 17.05
CA SER A 93 14.01 17.14 17.05
C SER A 93 13.22 15.85 17.37
N CYS A 94 12.29 15.90 18.32
CA CYS A 94 11.40 14.79 18.63
C CYS A 94 10.47 14.44 17.44
N ILE A 95 9.90 15.46 16.79
CA ILE A 95 9.06 15.27 15.61
C ILE A 95 9.86 14.61 14.45
N LEU A 96 11.09 15.10 14.21
CA LEU A 96 11.98 14.52 13.20
C LEU A 96 12.36 13.07 13.54
N MET A 97 12.54 12.75 14.81
CA MET A 97 12.81 11.38 15.25
C MET A 97 11.64 10.45 14.95
N ILE A 98 10.42 10.86 15.28
CA ILE A 98 9.19 10.12 14.98
C ILE A 98 9.06 9.94 13.46
N PHE A 99 9.30 10.99 12.68
CA PHE A 99 9.27 10.93 11.23
C PHE A 99 10.26 9.90 10.68
N LEU A 100 11.53 9.92 11.10
CA LEU A 100 12.54 8.95 10.66
C LEU A 100 12.18 7.52 11.07
N PHE A 101 11.49 7.34 12.17
CA PHE A 101 11.03 6.05 12.65
C PHE A 101 9.95 5.43 11.73
N PHE A 102 8.98 6.25 11.31
CA PHE A 102 7.91 5.80 10.41
C PHE A 102 8.31 5.79 8.93
N PHE A 103 9.42 6.43 8.58
CA PHE A 103 9.83 6.59 7.19
C PHE A 103 10.07 5.26 6.43
N PRO A 104 10.74 4.23 6.98
CA PRO A 104 10.88 2.94 6.33
C PRO A 104 9.54 2.26 6.04
N VAL A 105 8.59 2.37 6.98
CA VAL A 105 7.25 1.80 6.82
C VAL A 105 6.50 2.51 5.69
N MET A 106 6.56 3.84 5.65
CA MET A 106 5.97 4.64 4.57
C MET A 106 6.56 4.28 3.20
N LEU A 107 7.88 4.09 3.12
CA LEU A 107 8.54 3.67 1.88
C LEU A 107 8.11 2.28 1.43
N SER A 108 8.02 1.33 2.36
CA SER A 108 7.61 -0.04 2.03
C SER A 108 6.15 -0.13 1.58
N ILE A 109 5.24 0.65 2.18
CA ILE A 109 3.85 0.80 1.70
C ILE A 109 3.85 1.41 0.29
N MET A 110 4.66 2.45 0.06
CA MET A 110 4.77 3.10 -1.24
C MET A 110 5.29 2.14 -2.32
N ILE A 111 6.27 1.29 -1.99
CA ILE A 111 6.73 0.22 -2.88
C ILE A 111 5.58 -0.73 -3.21
N LEU A 112 4.87 -1.22 -2.18
CA LEU A 112 3.78 -2.17 -2.34
C LEU A 112 2.66 -1.61 -3.21
N THR A 113 2.18 -0.40 -2.93
CA THR A 113 1.02 0.20 -3.60
C THR A 113 1.32 0.68 -5.02
N GLN A 114 2.51 1.22 -5.27
CA GLN A 114 2.84 1.79 -6.58
C GLN A 114 3.41 0.78 -7.58
N THR A 115 3.89 -0.36 -7.11
CA THR A 115 4.56 -1.33 -7.98
C THR A 115 3.85 -2.68 -8.06
N THR A 116 2.68 -2.84 -7.42
CA THR A 116 1.92 -4.09 -7.44
C THR A 116 0.54 -3.86 -8.04
N ARG A 117 0.19 -4.65 -9.06
CA ARG A 117 -1.16 -4.66 -9.64
C ARG A 117 -2.11 -5.46 -8.77
N ILE A 118 -3.39 -5.09 -8.77
CA ILE A 118 -4.43 -5.79 -8.01
C ILE A 118 -4.49 -7.27 -8.37
N ASN A 119 -4.37 -7.61 -9.65
CA ASN A 119 -4.40 -9.02 -10.10
C ASN A 119 -3.21 -9.82 -9.55
N GLN A 120 -2.01 -9.22 -9.52
CA GLN A 120 -0.82 -9.83 -8.94
C GLN A 120 -0.94 -10.00 -7.43
N PHE A 121 -1.58 -9.04 -6.77
CA PHE A 121 -1.90 -9.09 -5.36
C PHE A 121 -2.81 -10.28 -5.02
N LEU A 122 -3.86 -10.50 -5.82
CA LEU A 122 -4.76 -11.64 -5.67
C LEU A 122 -4.06 -12.97 -5.93
N SER A 123 -3.23 -13.05 -6.97
CA SER A 123 -2.44 -14.24 -7.27
C SER A 123 -1.42 -14.54 -6.17
N ALA A 124 -0.84 -13.52 -5.54
CA ALA A 124 0.04 -13.70 -4.40
C ALA A 124 -0.69 -14.30 -3.19
N PHE A 125 -1.90 -13.82 -2.88
CA PHE A 125 -2.72 -14.40 -1.81
C PHE A 125 -3.14 -15.84 -2.08
N GLN A 126 -3.51 -16.16 -3.33
CA GLN A 126 -3.81 -17.54 -3.73
C GLN A 126 -2.63 -18.47 -3.52
N ALA A 127 -1.44 -17.97 -3.82
CA ALA A 127 -0.22 -18.73 -3.69
C ALA A 127 0.31 -18.83 -2.24
N MET A 128 -0.19 -17.99 -1.32
CA MET A 128 0.04 -18.09 0.13
C MET A 128 -0.92 -19.09 0.80
N HIS A 129 -1.61 -19.94 0.02
CA HIS A 129 -2.56 -20.96 0.51
C HIS A 129 -3.78 -20.39 1.25
N LEU A 130 -4.18 -19.15 0.96
CA LEU A 130 -5.45 -18.63 1.47
C LEU A 130 -6.62 -19.46 0.88
N PRO A 131 -7.65 -19.76 1.67
CA PRO A 131 -8.79 -20.53 1.20
C PRO A 131 -9.49 -19.79 0.05
N THR A 132 -9.87 -20.53 -1.00
CA THR A 132 -10.55 -19.97 -2.19
C THR A 132 -11.85 -19.25 -1.83
N ALA A 133 -12.48 -19.63 -0.73
CA ALA A 133 -13.65 -18.95 -0.17
C ALA A 133 -13.41 -17.47 0.17
N VAL A 134 -12.17 -17.07 0.47
CA VAL A 134 -11.78 -15.67 0.75
C VAL A 134 -11.31 -14.97 -0.53
N ILE A 135 -10.59 -15.68 -1.38
CA ILE A 135 -9.99 -15.10 -2.60
C ILE A 135 -11.08 -14.69 -3.61
N ILE A 136 -12.11 -15.52 -3.80
CA ILE A 136 -13.18 -15.24 -4.75
C ILE A 136 -13.94 -13.95 -4.44
N PRO A 137 -14.45 -13.74 -3.21
CA PRO A 137 -15.10 -12.48 -2.85
C PRO A 137 -14.21 -11.26 -3.04
N ILE A 138 -12.94 -11.36 -2.68
CA ILE A 138 -11.97 -10.25 -2.85
C ILE A 138 -11.76 -9.95 -4.35
N ALA A 139 -11.59 -10.98 -5.19
CA ALA A 139 -11.45 -10.81 -6.63
C ALA A 139 -12.69 -10.16 -7.27
N VAL A 140 -13.88 -10.57 -6.83
CA VAL A 140 -15.16 -9.99 -7.26
C VAL A 140 -15.25 -8.54 -6.80
N MET A 141 -14.88 -8.24 -5.55
CA MET A 141 -14.90 -6.88 -5.01
C MET A 141 -14.03 -5.93 -5.84
N PHE A 142 -12.79 -6.31 -6.16
CA PHE A 142 -11.91 -5.47 -6.98
C PHE A 142 -12.43 -5.28 -8.41
N ARG A 143 -13.10 -6.27 -8.98
CA ARG A 143 -13.74 -6.13 -10.28
C ARG A 143 -14.97 -5.23 -10.22
N PHE A 144 -15.67 -5.24 -9.08
CA PHE A 144 -16.90 -4.47 -8.88
C PHE A 144 -16.64 -2.98 -8.66
N ILE A 145 -15.47 -2.60 -8.09
CA ILE A 145 -15.12 -1.19 -7.84
C ILE A 145 -15.24 -0.30 -9.09
N PRO A 146 -14.67 -0.65 -10.26
CA PRO A 146 -14.87 0.15 -11.48
C PRO A 146 -16.34 0.25 -11.88
N THR A 147 -17.08 -0.86 -11.82
CA THR A 147 -18.49 -0.91 -12.20
C THR A 147 -19.35 0.02 -11.32
N VAL A 148 -19.15 -0.03 -10.01
CA VAL A 148 -19.83 0.87 -9.05
C VAL A 148 -19.51 2.34 -9.34
N ARG A 149 -18.28 2.63 -9.75
CA ARG A 149 -17.88 3.98 -10.12
C ARG A 149 -18.58 4.49 -11.36
N ASP A 150 -18.76 3.63 -12.35
CA ASP A 150 -19.48 3.97 -13.57
C ASP A 150 -20.99 4.17 -13.29
N GLU A 151 -21.57 3.30 -12.46
CA GLU A 151 -22.94 3.46 -11.96
C GLU A 151 -23.12 4.76 -11.17
N TRP A 152 -22.20 5.09 -10.27
CA TRP A 152 -22.18 6.36 -9.55
C TRP A 152 -22.20 7.57 -10.48
N ASN A 153 -21.35 7.53 -11.53
CA ASN A 153 -21.30 8.60 -12.52
C ASN A 153 -22.61 8.68 -13.34
N GLY A 154 -23.23 7.54 -13.66
CA GLY A 154 -24.51 7.47 -14.33
C GLY A 154 -25.63 8.07 -13.48
N ILE A 155 -25.73 7.66 -12.22
CA ILE A 155 -26.72 8.19 -11.26
C ILE A 155 -26.54 9.69 -11.08
N ARG A 156 -25.30 10.17 -10.93
CA ARG A 156 -25.00 11.58 -10.79
C ARG A 156 -25.47 12.40 -12.01
N LYS A 157 -25.25 11.89 -13.22
CA LYS A 157 -25.75 12.52 -14.45
C LYS A 157 -27.27 12.52 -14.49
N ALA A 158 -27.92 11.40 -14.15
CA ALA A 158 -29.37 11.28 -14.13
C ALA A 158 -30.02 12.26 -13.13
N MET A 159 -29.41 12.45 -11.96
CA MET A 159 -29.90 13.41 -10.96
C MET A 159 -29.71 14.85 -11.42
N ALA A 160 -28.61 15.17 -12.11
CA ALA A 160 -28.40 16.49 -12.71
C ALA A 160 -29.48 16.82 -13.74
N PHE A 161 -29.91 15.86 -14.59
CA PHE A 161 -31.03 16.04 -15.51
C PHE A 161 -32.38 16.27 -14.82
N ARG A 162 -32.56 15.75 -13.60
CA ARG A 162 -33.74 15.97 -12.77
C ARG A 162 -33.68 17.29 -11.99
N GLY A 163 -32.66 18.13 -12.20
CA GLY A 163 -32.47 19.39 -11.50
C GLY A 163 -31.98 19.25 -10.05
N ILE A 164 -31.55 18.04 -9.65
CA ILE A 164 -31.01 17.77 -8.32
C ILE A 164 -29.49 17.96 -8.39
N SER A 165 -29.00 19.06 -7.80
CA SER A 165 -27.57 19.31 -7.73
C SER A 165 -26.94 18.47 -6.60
N LEU A 166 -25.88 17.72 -6.94
CA LEU A 166 -25.05 16.98 -6.00
C LEU A 166 -23.76 17.74 -5.66
N GLU A 167 -23.83 19.07 -5.69
CA GLU A 167 -22.73 19.92 -5.27
C GLU A 167 -22.50 19.83 -3.74
N PRO A 168 -21.27 20.02 -3.25
CA PRO A 168 -20.96 19.94 -1.83
C PRO A 168 -21.87 20.83 -0.96
N ALA A 169 -22.25 22.01 -1.44
CA ALA A 169 -23.14 22.93 -0.73
C ALA A 169 -24.57 22.37 -0.60
N ALA A 170 -25.11 21.73 -1.63
CA ALA A 170 -26.44 21.11 -1.63
C ALA A 170 -26.47 19.86 -0.74
N VAL A 171 -25.38 19.07 -0.76
CA VAL A 171 -25.20 17.88 0.08
C VAL A 171 -25.19 18.25 1.56
N ILE A 172 -24.51 19.32 1.96
CA ILE A 172 -24.44 19.80 3.35
C ILE A 172 -25.82 20.33 3.80
N ARG A 173 -26.58 20.96 2.90
CA ARG A 173 -27.88 21.53 3.23
C ARG A 173 -28.97 20.47 3.48
N SER A 174 -28.90 19.32 2.79
CA SER A 174 -29.89 18.24 2.92
C SER A 174 -29.26 16.86 2.76
N PRO A 175 -28.44 16.39 3.72
CA PRO A 175 -27.64 15.17 3.58
C PRO A 175 -28.51 13.92 3.43
N LEU A 176 -29.61 13.81 4.19
CA LEU A 176 -30.52 12.66 4.14
C LEU A 176 -31.15 12.47 2.77
N LYS A 177 -31.67 13.55 2.15
CA LYS A 177 -32.22 13.48 0.79
C LYS A 177 -31.20 13.13 -0.25
N THR A 178 -29.97 13.64 -0.11
CA THR A 178 -28.88 13.35 -1.03
C THR A 178 -28.47 11.88 -0.97
N ILE A 179 -28.39 11.31 0.24
CA ILE A 179 -28.13 9.88 0.44
C ILE A 179 -29.25 9.04 -0.19
N GLU A 180 -30.50 9.38 0.02
CA GLU A 180 -31.64 8.69 -0.56
C GLU A 180 -31.59 8.69 -2.10
N TYR A 181 -31.34 9.83 -2.72
CA TYR A 181 -31.29 9.97 -4.18
C TYR A 181 -30.10 9.23 -4.83
N ILE A 182 -29.03 8.97 -4.09
CA ILE A 182 -27.86 8.26 -4.60
C ILE A 182 -27.89 6.80 -4.18
N LEU A 183 -28.11 6.52 -2.89
CA LEU A 183 -27.94 5.20 -2.31
C LEU A 183 -29.02 4.22 -2.82
N ILE A 184 -30.28 4.66 -2.93
CA ILE A 184 -31.35 3.79 -3.39
C ILE A 184 -31.14 3.29 -4.81
N PRO A 185 -30.91 4.16 -5.83
CA PRO A 185 -30.59 3.67 -7.19
C PRO A 185 -29.35 2.82 -7.22
N LEU A 186 -28.28 3.19 -6.49
CA LEU A 186 -27.04 2.43 -6.45
C LEU A 186 -27.24 1.03 -5.88
N LEU A 187 -28.06 0.87 -4.85
CA LEU A 187 -28.39 -0.43 -4.27
C LEU A 187 -29.15 -1.30 -5.27
N PHE A 188 -30.15 -0.77 -5.96
CA PHE A 188 -30.89 -1.53 -6.98
C PHE A 188 -29.99 -1.97 -8.13
N SER A 189 -29.18 -1.06 -8.68
CA SER A 189 -28.19 -1.42 -9.70
C SER A 189 -27.22 -2.47 -9.19
N SER A 190 -26.73 -2.35 -7.95
CA SER A 190 -25.79 -3.30 -7.36
C SER A 190 -26.40 -4.70 -7.23
N VAL A 191 -27.67 -4.81 -6.81
CA VAL A 191 -28.37 -6.11 -6.72
C VAL A 191 -28.50 -6.75 -8.10
N SER A 192 -28.93 -5.99 -9.11
CA SER A 192 -29.04 -6.49 -10.48
C SER A 192 -27.70 -7.01 -11.02
N ILE A 193 -26.61 -6.24 -10.82
CA ILE A 193 -25.26 -6.65 -11.25
C ILE A 193 -24.78 -7.90 -10.49
N MET A 194 -25.12 -8.03 -9.20
CA MET A 194 -24.77 -9.22 -8.42
C MET A 194 -25.50 -10.46 -8.94
N GLU A 195 -26.79 -10.36 -9.30
CA GLU A 195 -27.58 -11.46 -9.86
C GLU A 195 -27.01 -11.90 -11.23
N GLU A 196 -26.70 -10.94 -12.11
CA GLU A 196 -26.08 -11.22 -13.42
C GLU A 196 -24.70 -11.89 -13.27
N LEU A 197 -23.88 -11.37 -12.32
CA LEU A 197 -22.56 -11.94 -12.06
C LEU A 197 -22.66 -13.36 -11.49
N ALA A 198 -23.61 -13.60 -10.57
CA ALA A 198 -23.84 -14.94 -10.01
C ALA A 198 -24.30 -15.92 -11.09
N ALA A 199 -25.24 -15.53 -11.94
CA ALA A 199 -25.70 -16.35 -13.05
C ALA A 199 -24.56 -16.66 -14.04
N ALA A 200 -23.75 -15.66 -14.41
CA ALA A 200 -22.60 -15.85 -15.28
C ALA A 200 -21.52 -16.75 -14.66
N ALA A 201 -21.30 -16.64 -13.34
CA ALA A 201 -20.35 -17.47 -12.61
C ALA A 201 -20.77 -18.94 -12.58
N LEU A 202 -22.06 -19.20 -12.31
CA LEU A 202 -22.62 -20.55 -12.34
C LEU A 202 -22.57 -21.16 -13.75
N ALA A 203 -22.92 -20.39 -14.78
CA ALA A 203 -22.82 -20.83 -16.18
C ALA A 203 -21.39 -21.19 -16.60
N ARG A 204 -20.38 -20.54 -16.01
CA ARG A 204 -18.95 -20.86 -16.22
C ARG A 204 -18.44 -22.00 -15.33
N GLY A 205 -19.30 -22.65 -14.56
CA GLY A 205 -18.93 -23.76 -13.68
C GLY A 205 -18.08 -23.37 -12.47
N MET A 206 -18.28 -22.16 -11.94
CA MET A 206 -17.52 -21.70 -10.77
C MET A 206 -17.81 -22.54 -9.51
N ASP A 207 -18.94 -23.25 -9.46
CA ASP A 207 -19.32 -24.16 -8.38
C ASP A 207 -18.63 -25.53 -8.44
N ARG A 208 -17.90 -25.82 -9.53
CA ARG A 208 -17.24 -27.11 -9.71
C ARG A 208 -16.08 -27.27 -8.73
N SER A 209 -16.10 -28.34 -7.93
CA SER A 209 -14.98 -28.73 -7.07
C SER A 209 -13.79 -29.21 -7.94
N GLY A 210 -12.65 -28.52 -7.84
CA GLY A 210 -11.44 -28.89 -8.59
C GLY A 210 -10.28 -27.94 -8.30
N LYS A 211 -9.07 -28.36 -8.68
CA LYS A 211 -7.90 -27.48 -8.64
C LYS A 211 -8.09 -26.36 -9.67
N ARG A 212 -8.01 -25.12 -9.21
CA ARG A 212 -8.11 -23.93 -10.05
C ARG A 212 -6.73 -23.48 -10.48
N SER A 213 -6.56 -23.15 -11.75
CA SER A 213 -5.37 -22.52 -12.29
C SER A 213 -5.52 -21.00 -12.21
N SER A 214 -4.45 -20.30 -11.82
CA SER A 214 -4.41 -18.85 -11.92
C SER A 214 -4.08 -18.44 -13.36
N TYR A 215 -4.75 -17.38 -13.85
CA TYR A 215 -4.47 -16.83 -15.18
C TYR A 215 -3.05 -16.20 -15.22
N GLU A 216 -2.63 -15.60 -14.13
CA GLU A 216 -1.30 -14.99 -14.00
C GLU A 216 -0.45 -15.89 -13.10
N GLU A 217 0.41 -16.71 -13.70
CA GLU A 217 1.37 -17.52 -12.95
C GLU A 217 2.52 -16.66 -12.44
N ILE A 218 2.58 -16.47 -11.14
CA ILE A 218 3.68 -15.77 -10.50
C ILE A 218 4.74 -16.80 -10.13
N LYS A 219 5.95 -16.65 -10.69
CA LYS A 219 7.11 -17.50 -10.40
C LYS A 219 8.15 -16.71 -9.63
N LEU A 220 8.52 -17.21 -8.45
CA LEU A 220 9.60 -16.63 -7.66
C LEU A 220 10.92 -16.75 -8.43
N GLY A 221 11.54 -15.63 -8.73
CA GLY A 221 12.84 -15.56 -9.36
C GLY A 221 13.99 -15.67 -8.33
N ALA A 222 15.20 -16.00 -8.79
CA ALA A 222 16.38 -16.00 -7.92
C ALA A 222 16.62 -14.62 -7.25
N GLN A 223 16.23 -13.55 -7.92
CA GLN A 223 16.31 -12.18 -7.42
C GLN A 223 15.38 -11.94 -6.20
N ASP A 224 14.20 -12.56 -6.19
CA ASP A 224 13.25 -12.46 -5.08
C ASP A 224 13.79 -13.14 -3.82
N TYR A 225 14.42 -14.31 -3.98
CA TYR A 225 15.07 -15.00 -2.86
C TYR A 225 16.24 -14.19 -2.29
N ALA A 226 17.05 -13.56 -3.14
CA ALA A 226 18.16 -12.72 -2.70
C ALA A 226 17.65 -11.50 -1.90
N VAL A 227 16.62 -10.84 -2.38
CA VAL A 227 16.00 -9.70 -1.69
C VAL A 227 15.37 -10.15 -0.37
N MET A 228 14.61 -11.24 -0.35
CA MET A 228 14.03 -11.77 0.89
C MET A 228 15.12 -12.13 1.91
N ALA A 229 16.18 -12.80 1.50
CA ALA A 229 17.29 -13.16 2.39
C ALA A 229 17.98 -11.91 2.98
N LEU A 230 18.21 -10.88 2.15
CA LEU A 230 18.79 -9.61 2.58
C LEU A 230 17.90 -8.91 3.63
N PHE A 231 16.61 -8.81 3.38
CA PHE A 231 15.69 -8.11 4.29
C PHE A 231 15.43 -8.92 5.57
N ILE A 232 15.33 -10.25 5.50
CA ILE A 232 15.21 -11.11 6.69
C ILE A 232 16.51 -11.03 7.51
N GLY A 233 17.68 -11.05 6.87
CA GLY A 233 18.96 -10.86 7.54
C GLY A 233 19.04 -9.51 8.25
N ALA A 234 18.57 -8.44 7.62
CA ALA A 234 18.45 -7.14 8.25
C ALA A 234 17.53 -7.18 9.47
N ALA A 235 16.34 -7.80 9.38
CA ALA A 235 15.42 -7.92 10.51
C ALA A 235 16.06 -8.65 11.69
N VAL A 236 16.72 -9.79 11.43
CA VAL A 236 17.41 -10.58 12.46
C VAL A 236 18.54 -9.75 13.10
N TYR A 237 19.33 -9.03 12.30
CA TYR A 237 20.37 -8.13 12.80
C TYR A 237 19.79 -7.07 13.75
N PHE A 238 18.70 -6.40 13.36
CA PHE A 238 18.07 -5.37 14.19
C PHE A 238 17.49 -5.94 15.48
N ILE A 239 16.87 -7.11 15.44
CA ILE A 239 16.35 -7.80 16.63
C ILE A 239 17.50 -8.17 17.58
N VAL A 240 18.57 -8.74 17.05
CA VAL A 240 19.73 -9.15 17.87
C VAL A 240 20.40 -7.93 18.51
N VAL A 241 20.61 -6.86 17.76
CA VAL A 241 21.16 -5.61 18.29
C VAL A 241 20.25 -5.01 19.35
N SER A 242 18.93 -5.02 19.14
CA SER A 242 17.95 -4.55 20.11
C SER A 242 18.02 -5.34 21.42
N ILE A 243 18.11 -6.65 21.36
CA ILE A 243 18.22 -7.51 22.54
C ILE A 243 19.53 -7.25 23.30
N ILE A 244 20.67 -7.12 22.58
CA ILE A 244 21.97 -6.85 23.18
C ILE A 244 22.00 -5.45 23.81
N THR A 245 21.51 -4.44 23.11
CA THR A 245 21.52 -3.06 23.59
C THR A 245 20.46 -2.81 24.67
N GLY A 246 19.28 -3.41 24.56
CA GLY A 246 18.23 -3.35 25.58
C GLY A 246 18.56 -4.12 26.85
N GLY A 247 19.39 -5.16 26.76
CA GLY A 247 19.90 -5.91 27.94
C GLY A 247 21.02 -5.20 28.72
N THR A 248 21.63 -4.17 28.12
CA THR A 248 22.69 -3.36 28.79
C THR A 248 22.15 -2.08 29.45
N ALA A 249 20.84 -1.81 29.31
CA ALA A 249 20.17 -0.61 29.87
C ALA A 249 19.37 -0.91 31.16
N GLN A 250 19.52 -2.11 31.75
CA GLN A 250 19.13 -2.45 33.12
C GLN A 250 20.41 -2.58 33.97
#